data_5e20fb521d86ff1ec017acadcd04483d
#
_entry.id   5e20fb521d86ff1ec017acadcd04483d
#
_cell.length_a   1.000
_cell.length_b   1.000
_cell.length_c   1.000
_cell.angle_alpha   90.00
_cell.angle_beta   90.00
_cell.angle_gamma   90.00
#
_symmetry.space_group_name_H-M   'P 1'
#
loop_
_entity.id
_entity.type
_entity.pdbx_description
1 polymer ?
#
loop_
_entity_poly.entity_id
_entity_poly.type
_entity_poly.pdbx_seq_one_letter_code
_entity_poly.pdbx_strand_id
1 'polypeptide(L)'
;YFIYRGQEMGFQYELSEQFAKSLGLKLRIEVARNVRELIQKLQSGEGDMIAYNLPITKEWKDSLLYCGEDIITHQVIVQQGNGKHKPLKDVTELIGKDIYVKPGKYYDRLVNLNNELGGGIHIHKITGDSVTAEDLITQVAQGKIPYTVADNDLAKLNKTYYPNLNIDLSISFDQRSSWAVRKDSPELAAAATNWHKENMTSPAYTASMKRYFENSKMMPHSPILSLKEGKISHYDDLFKKYAQEIGWDWRMLASLAYTESNFDT
;
A
#
# COMPACT_ATOMS: atom_id res chain seq x y z
N TYR A 1 1.12 1.70 7.61
CA TYR A 1 1.19 2.89 8.45
C TYR A 1 1.71 4.08 7.63
N PHE A 2 1.03 5.18 7.67
CA PHE A 2 1.42 6.45 7.06
C PHE A 2 0.78 7.62 7.80
N ILE A 3 1.32 8.81 7.61
CA ILE A 3 0.78 10.04 8.19
C ILE A 3 0.11 10.84 7.07
N TYR A 4 -1.16 11.16 7.24
CA TYR A 4 -1.91 12.00 6.32
C TYR A 4 -2.54 13.17 7.08
N ARG A 5 -2.24 14.40 6.68
CA ARG A 5 -2.69 15.64 7.35
C ARG A 5 -2.45 15.64 8.87
N GLY A 6 -1.29 15.11 9.30
CA GLY A 6 -0.93 15.02 10.70
C GLY A 6 -1.63 13.91 11.49
N GLN A 7 -2.45 13.09 10.84
CA GLN A 7 -3.09 11.93 11.45
C GLN A 7 -2.40 10.64 11.05
N GLU A 8 -2.20 9.77 12.02
CA GLU A 8 -1.69 8.41 11.80
C GLU A 8 -2.77 7.56 11.16
N MET A 9 -2.44 6.88 10.06
CA MET A 9 -3.39 6.09 9.27
C MET A 9 -2.73 4.81 8.75
N GLY A 10 -3.56 3.90 8.32
CA GLY A 10 -3.19 2.63 7.72
C GLY A 10 -4.02 1.48 8.28
N PHE A 11 -4.35 0.51 7.45
CA PHE A 11 -5.22 -0.60 7.86
C PHE A 11 -4.67 -1.33 9.09
N GLN A 12 -3.40 -1.72 9.07
CA GLN A 12 -2.76 -2.41 10.19
C GLN A 12 -2.63 -1.52 11.43
N TYR A 13 -2.46 -0.21 11.26
CA TYR A 13 -2.47 0.76 12.36
C TYR A 13 -3.84 0.80 13.04
N GLU A 14 -4.92 0.95 12.27
CA GLU A 14 -6.28 0.98 12.83
C GLU A 14 -6.64 -0.32 13.56
N LEU A 15 -6.23 -1.48 13.02
CA LEU A 15 -6.43 -2.76 13.69
C LEU A 15 -5.64 -2.85 15.00
N SER A 16 -4.40 -2.38 15.01
CA SER A 16 -3.55 -2.36 16.20
C SER A 16 -4.12 -1.45 17.29
N GLU A 17 -4.68 -0.30 16.89
CA GLU A 17 -5.32 0.63 17.82
C GLU A 17 -6.58 0.01 18.45
N GLN A 18 -7.42 -0.62 17.62
CA GLN A 18 -8.63 -1.31 18.10
C GLN A 18 -8.27 -2.47 19.04
N PHE A 19 -7.24 -3.25 18.71
CA PHE A 19 -6.75 -4.33 19.55
C PHE A 19 -6.21 -3.82 20.89
N ALA A 20 -5.32 -2.83 20.88
CA ALA A 20 -4.80 -2.23 22.12
C ALA A 20 -5.92 -1.67 23.00
N LYS A 21 -6.90 -0.99 22.38
CA LYS A 21 -8.07 -0.47 23.08
C LYS A 21 -8.93 -1.58 23.71
N SER A 22 -9.08 -2.71 23.04
CA SER A 22 -9.83 -3.86 23.59
C SER A 22 -9.19 -4.44 24.84
N LEU A 23 -7.87 -4.28 24.98
CA LEU A 23 -7.10 -4.69 26.16
C LEU A 23 -7.00 -3.57 27.23
N GLY A 24 -7.60 -2.41 26.99
CA GLY A 24 -7.44 -1.25 27.87
C GLY A 24 -6.04 -0.63 27.85
N LEU A 25 -5.27 -0.87 26.79
CA LEU A 25 -3.90 -0.41 26.65
C LEU A 25 -3.81 0.79 25.67
N LYS A 26 -2.75 1.57 25.84
CA LYS A 26 -2.40 2.64 24.90
C LYS A 26 -1.42 2.11 23.86
N LEU A 27 -1.74 2.28 22.58
CA LEU A 27 -0.85 1.94 21.48
C LEU A 27 0.36 2.90 21.44
N ARG A 28 1.56 2.34 21.22
CA ARG A 28 2.76 3.05 20.83
C ARG A 28 3.31 2.40 19.56
N ILE A 29 3.57 3.21 18.54
CA ILE A 29 4.10 2.73 17.27
C ILE A 29 5.61 2.93 17.22
N GLU A 30 6.32 1.85 16.91
CA GLU A 30 7.74 1.83 16.56
C GLU A 30 7.87 1.47 15.08
N VAL A 31 8.48 2.36 14.31
CA VAL A 31 8.66 2.17 12.87
C VAL A 31 9.99 1.48 12.59
N ALA A 32 10.00 0.55 11.64
CA ALA A 32 11.20 -0.11 11.14
C ALA A 32 11.31 0.03 9.62
N ARG A 33 12.54 0.05 9.12
CA ARG A 33 12.84 0.24 7.69
C ARG A 33 12.65 -1.02 6.85
N ASN A 34 12.72 -2.19 7.49
CA ASN A 34 12.61 -3.48 6.81
C ASN A 34 12.23 -4.59 7.82
N VAL A 35 11.87 -5.77 7.28
CA VAL A 35 11.44 -6.92 8.09
C VAL A 35 12.50 -7.38 9.09
N ARG A 36 13.78 -7.33 8.75
CA ARG A 36 14.86 -7.74 9.66
C ARG A 36 14.92 -6.82 10.88
N GLU A 37 14.82 -5.52 10.68
CA GLU A 37 14.77 -4.53 11.76
C GLU A 37 13.52 -4.70 12.63
N LEU A 38 12.35 -5.00 12.03
CA LEU A 38 11.12 -5.35 12.78
C LEU A 38 11.37 -6.49 13.75
N ILE A 39 11.98 -7.57 13.26
CA ILE A 39 12.26 -8.76 14.07
C ILE A 39 13.30 -8.45 15.15
N GLN A 40 14.33 -7.67 14.85
CA GLN A 40 15.33 -7.24 15.84
C GLN A 40 14.69 -6.43 16.97
N LYS A 41 13.85 -5.43 16.63
CA LYS A 41 13.13 -4.61 17.63
C LYS A 41 12.18 -5.44 18.49
N LEU A 42 11.51 -6.43 17.90
CA LEU A 42 10.68 -7.35 18.67
C LEU A 42 11.51 -8.20 19.65
N GLN A 43 12.62 -8.75 19.18
CA GLN A 43 13.50 -9.61 19.99
C GLN A 43 14.24 -8.84 21.09
N SER A 44 14.61 -7.57 20.84
CA SER A 44 15.24 -6.69 21.84
C SER A 44 14.25 -6.16 22.89
N GLY A 45 12.95 -6.34 22.70
CA GLY A 45 11.92 -5.81 23.59
C GLY A 45 11.59 -4.33 23.38
N GLU A 46 12.06 -3.71 22.30
CA GLU A 46 11.65 -2.36 21.91
C GLU A 46 10.18 -2.30 21.48
N GLY A 47 9.65 -3.41 20.94
CA GLY A 47 8.24 -3.62 20.63
C GLY A 47 7.75 -4.94 21.22
N ASP A 48 6.44 -5.05 21.44
CA ASP A 48 5.80 -6.25 21.95
C ASP A 48 5.20 -7.13 20.87
N MET A 49 4.84 -6.50 19.73
CA MET A 49 4.16 -7.15 18.62
C MET A 49 4.55 -6.53 17.27
N ILE A 50 4.67 -7.35 16.26
CA ILE A 50 4.74 -6.92 14.86
C ILE A 50 3.32 -6.94 14.28
N ALA A 51 2.73 -5.78 14.14
CA ALA A 51 1.43 -5.59 13.49
C ALA A 51 1.61 -5.32 11.99
N TYR A 52 2.15 -6.30 11.30
CA TYR A 52 2.44 -6.29 9.87
C TYR A 52 2.17 -7.68 9.30
N ASN A 53 1.79 -7.77 8.03
CA ASN A 53 1.62 -9.05 7.32
C ASN A 53 2.98 -9.73 7.12
N LEU A 54 3.52 -10.26 8.21
CA LEU A 54 4.82 -10.92 8.21
C LEU A 54 4.68 -12.30 7.57
N PRO A 55 5.44 -12.62 6.51
CA PRO A 55 5.39 -13.94 5.88
C PRO A 55 5.73 -15.05 6.88
N ILE A 56 4.92 -16.12 6.90
CA ILE A 56 5.17 -17.30 7.75
C ILE A 56 6.21 -18.16 7.05
N THR A 57 7.47 -18.00 7.43
CA THR A 57 8.60 -18.74 6.88
C THR A 57 9.17 -19.74 7.89
N LYS A 58 9.86 -20.77 7.40
CA LYS A 58 10.55 -21.74 8.26
C LYS A 58 11.64 -21.05 9.11
N GLU A 59 12.30 -20.05 8.57
CA GLU A 59 13.36 -19.28 9.23
C GLU A 59 12.90 -18.65 10.57
N TRP A 60 11.68 -18.13 10.61
CA TRP A 60 11.19 -17.38 11.77
C TRP A 60 10.27 -18.17 12.70
N LYS A 61 9.77 -19.35 12.28
CA LYS A 61 8.88 -20.19 13.10
C LYS A 61 9.48 -20.61 14.43
N ASP A 62 10.80 -20.74 14.48
CA ASP A 62 11.49 -21.17 15.71
C ASP A 62 11.70 -20.02 16.70
N SER A 63 11.65 -18.78 16.25
CA SER A 63 11.93 -17.58 17.06
C SER A 63 10.71 -16.70 17.34
N LEU A 64 9.61 -16.88 16.61
CA LEU A 64 8.40 -16.07 16.70
C LEU A 64 7.16 -16.94 16.92
N LEU A 65 6.16 -16.36 17.59
CA LEU A 65 4.78 -16.85 17.57
C LEU A 65 3.97 -15.98 16.62
N TYR A 66 3.42 -16.60 15.60
CA TYR A 66 2.48 -15.94 14.69
C TYR A 66 1.09 -15.88 15.31
N CYS A 67 0.38 -14.79 15.13
CA CYS A 67 -0.90 -14.53 15.78
C CYS A 67 -1.78 -13.61 14.94
N GLY A 68 -3.01 -13.44 15.37
CA GLY A 68 -4.00 -12.64 14.64
C GLY A 68 -4.61 -13.41 13.48
N GLU A 69 -4.91 -12.71 12.40
CA GLU A 69 -5.46 -13.30 11.18
C GLU A 69 -4.36 -13.87 10.29
N ASP A 70 -4.58 -15.08 9.77
CA ASP A 70 -3.77 -15.61 8.68
C ASP A 70 -4.22 -15.01 7.35
N ILE A 71 -3.48 -14.06 6.87
CA ILE A 71 -3.73 -13.42 5.58
C ILE A 71 -3.02 -14.20 4.49
N ILE A 72 -3.75 -14.55 3.45
CA ILE A 72 -3.18 -15.17 2.25
C ILE A 72 -2.83 -14.06 1.27
N THR A 73 -1.55 -13.94 0.96
CA THR A 73 -1.03 -12.98 -0.01
C THR A 73 -0.33 -13.72 -1.15
N HIS A 74 -0.37 -13.14 -2.34
CA HIS A 74 0.38 -13.61 -3.50
C HIS A 74 0.84 -12.38 -4.30
N GLN A 75 1.82 -12.59 -5.15
CA GLN A 75 2.32 -11.55 -6.03
C GLN A 75 1.55 -11.54 -7.35
N VAL A 76 1.20 -10.35 -7.80
CA VAL A 76 0.45 -10.13 -9.04
C VAL A 76 1.23 -9.24 -10.00
N ILE A 77 0.98 -9.44 -11.28
CA ILE A 77 1.34 -8.45 -12.31
C ILE A 77 0.37 -7.28 -12.20
N VAL A 78 0.93 -6.10 -12.07
CA VAL A 78 0.18 -4.83 -12.17
C VAL A 78 0.32 -4.31 -13.59
N GLN A 79 -0.80 -4.12 -14.26
CA GLN A 79 -0.90 -3.71 -15.67
C GLN A 79 -2.11 -2.79 -15.88
N GLN A 80 -2.21 -2.13 -17.03
CA GLN A 80 -3.42 -1.37 -17.36
C GLN A 80 -4.54 -2.30 -17.81
N GLY A 81 -5.75 -2.11 -17.28
CA GLY A 81 -6.95 -2.85 -17.66
C GLY A 81 -7.52 -2.42 -19.02
N ASN A 82 -7.45 -1.11 -19.33
CA ASN A 82 -8.01 -0.50 -20.52
C ASN A 82 -6.93 0.25 -21.33
N GLY A 83 -5.69 -0.25 -21.33
CA GLY A 83 -4.57 0.33 -22.07
C GLY A 83 -4.57 0.01 -23.56
N LYS A 84 -3.47 0.35 -24.23
CA LYS A 84 -3.27 0.05 -25.68
C LYS A 84 -3.29 -1.46 -25.98
N HIS A 85 -3.00 -2.28 -25.00
CA HIS A 85 -2.95 -3.73 -25.11
C HIS A 85 -3.96 -4.36 -24.17
N LYS A 86 -4.48 -5.53 -24.54
CA LYS A 86 -5.31 -6.34 -23.63
C LYS A 86 -4.47 -6.78 -22.43
N PRO A 87 -5.05 -6.80 -21.22
CA PRO A 87 -4.36 -7.32 -20.06
C PRO A 87 -3.91 -8.77 -20.28
N LEU A 88 -2.70 -9.09 -19.85
CA LEU A 88 -2.17 -10.45 -19.83
C LEU A 88 -3.00 -11.29 -18.85
N LYS A 89 -3.27 -12.52 -19.22
CA LYS A 89 -4.10 -13.45 -18.42
C LYS A 89 -3.35 -14.69 -17.99
N ASP A 90 -2.24 -14.99 -18.63
CA ASP A 90 -1.43 -16.16 -18.34
C ASP A 90 0.06 -15.76 -18.21
N VAL A 91 0.78 -16.48 -17.34
CA VAL A 91 2.21 -16.20 -17.08
C VAL A 91 3.10 -16.42 -18.30
N THR A 92 2.69 -17.27 -19.24
CA THR A 92 3.43 -17.50 -20.49
C THR A 92 3.41 -16.27 -21.41
N GLU A 93 2.41 -15.41 -21.29
CA GLU A 93 2.34 -14.16 -22.03
C GLU A 93 3.34 -13.10 -21.57
N LEU A 94 4.02 -13.34 -20.44
CA LEU A 94 5.13 -12.48 -19.95
C LEU A 94 6.40 -12.61 -20.78
N ILE A 95 6.54 -13.68 -21.56
CA ILE A 95 7.68 -13.86 -22.46
C ILE A 95 7.73 -12.72 -23.46
N GLY A 96 8.90 -12.06 -23.59
CA GLY A 96 9.08 -10.87 -24.43
C GLY A 96 8.53 -9.56 -23.86
N LYS A 97 8.10 -9.55 -22.59
CA LYS A 97 7.60 -8.32 -21.93
C LYS A 97 8.65 -7.68 -21.04
N ASP A 98 8.61 -6.36 -20.99
CA ASP A 98 9.45 -5.54 -20.12
C ASP A 98 8.74 -5.33 -18.78
N ILE A 99 9.30 -5.87 -17.70
CA ILE A 99 8.74 -5.79 -16.35
C ILE A 99 9.71 -5.04 -15.44
N TYR A 100 9.23 -4.00 -14.79
CA TYR A 100 10.01 -3.09 -13.95
C TYR A 100 9.75 -3.40 -12.48
N VAL A 101 10.78 -3.73 -11.71
CA VAL A 101 10.64 -4.13 -10.31
C VAL A 101 11.75 -3.61 -9.41
N LYS A 102 11.42 -3.49 -8.14
CA LYS A 102 12.42 -3.23 -7.09
C LYS A 102 13.24 -4.50 -6.80
N PRO A 103 14.51 -4.34 -6.33
CA PRO A 103 15.28 -5.44 -5.75
C PRO A 103 14.52 -6.14 -4.61
N GLY A 104 14.77 -7.44 -4.44
CA GLY A 104 14.18 -8.25 -3.38
C GLY A 104 13.11 -9.19 -3.90
N LYS A 105 12.11 -9.52 -3.08
CA LYS A 105 11.15 -10.63 -3.31
C LYS A 105 10.45 -10.60 -4.67
N TYR A 106 10.14 -9.44 -5.22
CA TYR A 106 9.49 -9.31 -6.53
C TYR A 106 10.44 -9.65 -7.66
N TYR A 107 11.69 -9.13 -7.59
CA TYR A 107 12.73 -9.45 -8.54
C TYR A 107 13.08 -10.94 -8.51
N ASP A 108 13.28 -11.49 -7.31
CA ASP A 108 13.65 -12.90 -7.13
C ASP A 108 12.55 -13.84 -7.67
N ARG A 109 11.27 -13.49 -7.43
CA ARG A 109 10.16 -14.27 -7.99
C ARG A 109 10.12 -14.21 -9.51
N LEU A 110 10.33 -13.04 -10.11
CA LEU A 110 10.37 -12.92 -11.57
C LEU A 110 11.54 -13.70 -12.19
N VAL A 111 12.70 -13.68 -11.56
CA VAL A 111 13.86 -14.48 -12.02
C VAL A 111 13.53 -15.98 -11.99
N ASN A 112 12.91 -16.44 -10.89
CA ASN A 112 12.49 -17.83 -10.78
C ASN A 112 11.45 -18.18 -11.85
N LEU A 113 10.41 -17.33 -12.02
CA LEU A 113 9.38 -17.54 -13.03
C LEU A 113 9.96 -17.54 -14.45
N ASN A 114 10.91 -16.65 -14.74
CA ASN A 114 11.59 -16.60 -16.02
C ASN A 114 12.33 -17.92 -16.31
N ASN A 115 13.00 -18.48 -15.29
CA ASN A 115 13.65 -19.79 -15.41
C ASN A 115 12.62 -20.93 -15.60
N GLU A 116 11.50 -20.90 -14.85
CA GLU A 116 10.41 -21.88 -14.99
C GLU A 116 9.81 -21.88 -16.41
N LEU A 117 9.73 -20.70 -17.05
CA LEU A 117 9.21 -20.52 -18.42
C LEU A 117 10.27 -20.79 -19.53
N GLY A 118 11.51 -21.07 -19.16
CA GLY A 118 12.60 -21.25 -20.13
C GLY A 118 13.24 -19.95 -20.62
N GLY A 119 12.97 -18.83 -19.95
CA GLY A 119 13.54 -17.52 -20.28
C GLY A 119 12.62 -16.62 -21.10
N GLY A 120 13.13 -15.45 -21.44
CA GLY A 120 12.46 -14.49 -22.35
C GLY A 120 11.72 -13.35 -21.69
N ILE A 121 11.62 -13.29 -20.36
CA ILE A 121 11.09 -12.11 -19.66
C ILE A 121 12.20 -11.06 -19.55
N HIS A 122 11.94 -9.84 -19.94
CA HIS A 122 12.87 -8.72 -19.80
C HIS A 122 12.66 -8.05 -18.44
N ILE A 123 13.50 -8.39 -17.47
CA ILE A 123 13.36 -7.91 -16.08
C ILE A 123 14.25 -6.69 -15.87
N HIS A 124 13.62 -5.53 -15.62
CA HIS A 124 14.28 -4.26 -15.35
C HIS A 124 14.31 -3.98 -13.84
N LYS A 125 15.50 -4.13 -13.25
CA LYS A 125 15.71 -3.90 -11.83
C LYS A 125 15.94 -2.42 -11.54
N ILE A 126 15.01 -1.80 -10.80
CA ILE A 126 15.06 -0.39 -10.43
C ILE A 126 15.72 -0.23 -9.07
N THR A 127 16.97 0.23 -9.06
CA THR A 127 17.81 0.28 -7.85
C THR A 127 17.79 1.62 -7.09
N GLY A 128 17.12 2.64 -7.60
CA GLY A 128 17.04 3.95 -6.95
C GLY A 128 16.30 3.89 -5.60
N ASP A 129 16.90 4.40 -4.52
CA ASP A 129 16.32 4.38 -3.18
C ASP A 129 15.07 5.26 -3.04
N SER A 130 14.94 6.27 -3.91
CA SER A 130 13.79 7.17 -3.94
C SER A 130 12.55 6.60 -4.64
N VAL A 131 12.65 5.46 -5.34
CA VAL A 131 11.54 4.84 -6.05
C VAL A 131 10.99 3.68 -5.22
N THR A 132 9.71 3.73 -4.90
CA THR A 132 8.99 2.67 -4.17
C THR A 132 8.25 1.72 -5.10
N ALA A 133 7.67 0.64 -4.57
CA ALA A 133 6.79 -0.24 -5.33
C ALA A 133 5.51 0.50 -5.78
N GLU A 134 4.99 1.37 -4.92
CA GLU A 134 3.83 2.23 -5.20
C GLU A 134 4.09 3.21 -6.34
N ASP A 135 5.32 3.76 -6.42
CA ASP A 135 5.72 4.62 -7.53
C ASP A 135 5.70 3.87 -8.86
N LEU A 136 6.15 2.61 -8.87
CA LEU A 136 6.08 1.77 -10.07
C LEU A 136 4.63 1.45 -10.45
N ILE A 137 3.75 1.16 -9.49
CA ILE A 137 2.32 0.99 -9.74
C ILE A 137 1.71 2.27 -10.33
N THR A 138 2.06 3.42 -9.78
CA THR A 138 1.63 4.74 -10.30
C THR A 138 2.11 4.95 -11.74
N GLN A 139 3.36 4.59 -12.05
CA GLN A 139 3.90 4.68 -13.41
C GLN A 139 3.17 3.75 -14.40
N VAL A 140 2.75 2.55 -13.97
CA VAL A 140 1.88 1.67 -14.77
C VAL A 140 0.53 2.33 -15.02
N ALA A 141 -0.11 2.86 -13.98
CA ALA A 141 -1.41 3.54 -14.11
C ALA A 141 -1.35 4.72 -15.09
N GLN A 142 -0.23 5.46 -15.11
CA GLN A 142 0.04 6.57 -16.02
C GLN A 142 0.50 6.13 -17.44
N GLY A 143 0.71 4.83 -17.66
CA GLY A 143 1.19 4.29 -18.93
C GLY A 143 2.66 4.60 -19.26
N LYS A 144 3.45 4.98 -18.24
CA LYS A 144 4.89 5.25 -18.39
C LYS A 144 5.72 3.97 -18.49
N ILE A 145 5.32 2.93 -17.76
CA ILE A 145 5.86 1.57 -17.86
C ILE A 145 4.72 0.58 -18.08
N PRO A 146 4.95 -0.54 -18.78
CA PRO A 146 3.88 -1.47 -19.11
C PRO A 146 3.47 -2.35 -17.94
N TYR A 147 4.42 -2.87 -17.17
CA TYR A 147 4.19 -3.87 -16.12
C TYR A 147 5.09 -3.64 -14.91
N THR A 148 4.54 -3.91 -13.72
CA THR A 148 5.31 -4.09 -12.49
C THR A 148 4.75 -5.27 -11.68
N VAL A 149 5.39 -5.60 -10.56
CA VAL A 149 4.94 -6.65 -9.63
C VAL A 149 4.72 -6.05 -8.25
N ALA A 150 3.65 -6.48 -7.61
CA ALA A 150 3.35 -6.12 -6.23
C ALA A 150 2.64 -7.27 -5.51
N ASP A 151 2.57 -7.23 -4.19
CA ASP A 151 1.65 -8.06 -3.44
C ASP A 151 0.20 -7.65 -3.77
N ASN A 152 -0.71 -8.60 -3.76
CA ASN A 152 -2.10 -8.40 -4.15
C ASN A 152 -2.83 -7.38 -3.27
N ASP A 153 -2.50 -7.29 -1.98
CA ASP A 153 -3.07 -6.32 -1.05
C ASP A 153 -2.59 -4.89 -1.37
N LEU A 154 -1.29 -4.70 -1.64
CA LEU A 154 -0.75 -3.44 -2.10
C LEU A 154 -1.34 -3.01 -3.45
N ALA A 155 -1.47 -3.96 -4.36
CA ALA A 155 -2.07 -3.73 -5.68
C ALA A 155 -3.55 -3.35 -5.57
N LYS A 156 -4.33 -4.02 -4.71
CA LYS A 156 -5.73 -3.68 -4.41
C LYS A 156 -5.87 -2.27 -3.83
N LEU A 157 -5.02 -1.93 -2.87
CA LEU A 157 -5.00 -0.59 -2.29
C LEU A 157 -4.77 0.47 -3.38
N ASN A 158 -3.77 0.27 -4.23
CA ASN A 158 -3.47 1.22 -5.31
C ASN A 158 -4.58 1.27 -6.38
N LYS A 159 -5.29 0.17 -6.62
CA LYS A 159 -6.45 0.15 -7.53
C LYS A 159 -7.59 1.06 -7.05
N THR A 160 -7.68 1.36 -5.75
CA THR A 160 -8.65 2.36 -5.25
C THR A 160 -8.32 3.78 -5.70
N TYR A 161 -7.05 4.08 -5.97
CA TYR A 161 -6.60 5.35 -6.53
C TYR A 161 -6.57 5.35 -8.07
N TYR A 162 -6.29 4.19 -8.67
CA TYR A 162 -6.12 4.00 -10.11
C TYR A 162 -7.03 2.89 -10.63
N PRO A 163 -8.34 3.16 -10.86
CA PRO A 163 -9.30 2.14 -11.31
C PRO A 163 -8.97 1.50 -12.66
N ASN A 164 -8.09 2.15 -13.45
CA ASN A 164 -7.62 1.63 -14.72
C ASN A 164 -6.59 0.50 -14.60
N LEU A 165 -6.20 0.10 -13.38
CA LEU A 165 -5.30 -1.01 -13.16
C LEU A 165 -6.03 -2.36 -13.25
N ASN A 166 -5.38 -3.34 -13.86
CA ASN A 166 -5.71 -4.76 -13.78
C ASN A 166 -4.63 -5.48 -12.96
N ILE A 167 -5.05 -6.29 -12.02
CA ILE A 167 -4.20 -7.02 -11.06
C ILE A 167 -4.58 -8.50 -10.96
N ASP A 168 -5.23 -9.04 -11.99
CA ASP A 168 -5.83 -10.38 -11.94
C ASP A 168 -4.81 -11.50 -12.19
N LEU A 169 -3.65 -11.18 -12.81
CA LEU A 169 -2.63 -12.18 -13.12
C LEU A 169 -1.71 -12.41 -11.92
N SER A 170 -1.88 -13.54 -11.23
CA SER A 170 -0.98 -14.01 -10.18
C SER A 170 0.28 -14.65 -10.76
N ILE A 171 1.43 -14.36 -10.16
CA ILE A 171 2.73 -14.93 -10.54
C ILE A 171 3.42 -15.72 -9.43
N SER A 172 2.80 -15.81 -8.25
CA SER A 172 3.30 -16.62 -7.15
C SER A 172 2.20 -17.48 -6.55
N PHE A 173 2.60 -18.52 -5.83
CA PHE A 173 1.70 -19.25 -4.95
C PHE A 173 1.28 -18.37 -3.78
N ASP A 174 0.15 -18.74 -3.18
CA ASP A 174 -0.35 -18.14 -1.96
C ASP A 174 0.66 -18.29 -0.83
N GLN A 175 0.97 -17.19 -0.18
CA GLN A 175 1.83 -17.13 1.00
C GLN A 175 0.99 -16.71 2.20
N ARG A 176 1.13 -17.43 3.29
CA ARG A 176 0.48 -17.05 4.56
C ARG A 176 1.34 -15.99 5.25
N SER A 177 0.69 -14.95 5.70
CA SER A 177 1.28 -13.88 6.51
C SER A 177 0.39 -13.63 7.72
N SER A 178 0.99 -13.21 8.81
CA SER A 178 0.26 -12.95 10.05
C SER A 178 1.03 -11.94 10.90
N TRP A 179 0.40 -11.41 11.93
CA TRP A 179 1.11 -10.70 13.00
C TRP A 179 2.02 -11.66 13.75
N ALA A 180 2.97 -11.12 14.51
CA ALA A 180 3.87 -11.94 15.29
C ALA A 180 4.24 -11.27 16.61
N VAL A 181 4.49 -12.12 17.63
CA VAL A 181 5.00 -11.73 18.93
C VAL A 181 6.23 -12.55 19.28
N ARG A 182 6.93 -12.20 20.36
CA ARG A 182 8.02 -13.03 20.91
C ARG A 182 7.53 -14.41 21.29
N LYS A 183 8.42 -15.38 21.26
CA LYS A 183 8.10 -16.78 21.59
C LYS A 183 7.69 -16.96 23.05
N ASP A 184 8.15 -16.09 23.92
CA ASP A 184 7.83 -16.07 25.36
C ASP A 184 6.56 -15.30 25.71
N SER A 185 5.80 -14.86 24.70
CA SER A 185 4.57 -14.08 24.90
C SER A 185 3.31 -14.80 24.34
N PRO A 186 3.05 -16.07 24.75
CA PRO A 186 1.94 -16.85 24.20
C PRO A 186 0.56 -16.27 24.54
N GLU A 187 0.43 -15.60 25.68
CA GLU A 187 -0.83 -14.96 26.09
C GLU A 187 -1.20 -13.81 25.16
N LEU A 188 -0.23 -12.98 24.78
CA LEU A 188 -0.45 -11.90 23.82
C LEU A 188 -0.80 -12.45 22.44
N ALA A 189 -0.14 -13.55 22.02
CA ALA A 189 -0.47 -14.23 20.77
C ALA A 189 -1.91 -14.74 20.77
N ALA A 190 -2.32 -15.40 21.84
CA ALA A 190 -3.68 -15.92 22.00
C ALA A 190 -4.72 -14.79 22.03
N ALA A 191 -4.44 -13.70 22.75
CA ALA A 191 -5.30 -12.53 22.81
C ALA A 191 -5.49 -11.89 21.42
N ALA A 192 -4.42 -11.70 20.65
CA ALA A 192 -4.48 -11.14 19.30
C ALA A 192 -5.29 -12.05 18.35
N THR A 193 -5.09 -13.36 18.42
CA THR A 193 -5.79 -14.33 17.58
C THR A 193 -7.28 -14.37 17.88
N ASN A 194 -7.64 -14.41 19.18
CA ASN A 194 -9.04 -14.40 19.59
C ASN A 194 -9.73 -13.09 19.22
N TRP A 195 -9.06 -11.96 19.45
CA TRP A 195 -9.59 -10.66 19.09
C TRP A 195 -9.85 -10.56 17.58
N HIS A 196 -8.91 -10.98 16.73
CA HIS A 196 -9.14 -10.98 15.27
C HIS A 196 -10.34 -11.85 14.90
N LYS A 197 -10.41 -13.07 15.41
CA LYS A 197 -11.50 -14.00 15.14
C LYS A 197 -12.88 -13.42 15.48
N GLU A 198 -12.97 -12.70 16.61
CA GLU A 198 -14.21 -12.09 17.06
C GLU A 198 -14.57 -10.80 16.28
N ASN A 199 -13.55 -10.06 15.83
CA ASN A 199 -13.74 -8.73 15.24
C ASN A 199 -13.76 -8.69 13.71
N MET A 200 -13.36 -9.75 12.99
CA MET A 200 -13.35 -9.80 11.51
C MET A 200 -14.71 -9.47 10.88
N THR A 201 -15.80 -9.77 11.56
CA THR A 201 -17.18 -9.47 11.11
C THR A 201 -17.73 -8.17 11.71
N SER A 202 -16.96 -7.48 12.55
CA SER A 202 -17.42 -6.25 13.19
C SER A 202 -17.64 -5.12 12.18
N PRO A 203 -18.59 -4.21 12.44
CA PRO A 203 -18.79 -3.03 11.60
C PRO A 203 -17.51 -2.17 11.48
N ALA A 204 -16.71 -2.08 12.54
CA ALA A 204 -15.47 -1.31 12.57
C ALA A 204 -14.43 -1.93 11.63
N TYR A 205 -14.21 -3.25 11.68
CA TYR A 205 -13.31 -3.96 10.78
C TYR A 205 -13.76 -3.82 9.31
N THR A 206 -15.05 -4.05 9.05
CA THR A 206 -15.64 -3.94 7.70
C THR A 206 -15.49 -2.51 7.15
N ALA A 207 -15.69 -1.48 7.99
CA ALA A 207 -15.52 -0.09 7.59
C ALA A 207 -14.06 0.22 7.26
N SER A 208 -13.09 -0.27 8.05
CA SER A 208 -11.67 -0.13 7.76
C SER A 208 -11.28 -0.83 6.47
N MET A 209 -11.73 -2.08 6.26
CA MET A 209 -11.49 -2.82 5.01
C MET A 209 -12.00 -2.06 3.79
N LYS A 210 -13.24 -1.59 3.82
CA LYS A 210 -13.83 -0.80 2.73
C LYS A 210 -13.04 0.47 2.48
N ARG A 211 -12.68 1.19 3.54
CA ARG A 211 -11.92 2.44 3.45
C ARG A 211 -10.59 2.27 2.72
N TYR A 212 -9.86 1.20 3.01
CA TYR A 212 -8.51 1.01 2.48
C TYR A 212 -8.47 0.22 1.17
N PHE A 213 -9.39 -0.71 0.92
CA PHE A 213 -9.26 -1.68 -0.17
C PHE A 213 -10.40 -1.71 -1.19
N GLU A 214 -11.55 -1.09 -0.88
CA GLU A 214 -12.72 -1.17 -1.77
C GLU A 214 -13.17 0.20 -2.27
N ASN A 215 -13.17 1.22 -1.41
CA ASN A 215 -13.63 2.54 -1.82
C ASN A 215 -12.62 3.20 -2.75
N SER A 216 -13.08 3.63 -3.91
CA SER A 216 -12.24 4.43 -4.81
C SER A 216 -11.85 5.74 -4.12
N LYS A 217 -10.54 6.00 -4.11
CA LYS A 217 -9.95 7.24 -3.60
C LYS A 217 -9.58 8.19 -4.74
N MET A 218 -9.97 7.85 -5.95
CA MET A 218 -9.80 8.73 -7.09
C MET A 218 -10.68 9.95 -6.89
N MET A 219 -10.05 11.10 -6.73
CA MET A 219 -10.76 12.36 -6.87
C MET A 219 -11.26 12.45 -8.32
N PRO A 220 -12.54 12.73 -8.54
CA PRO A 220 -13.09 12.82 -9.90
C PRO A 220 -12.41 13.89 -10.77
N HIS A 221 -11.67 14.82 -10.11
CA HIS A 221 -10.88 15.85 -10.80
C HIS A 221 -9.62 16.14 -9.96
N SER A 222 -8.46 16.29 -10.61
CA SER A 222 -7.34 16.96 -9.95
C SER A 222 -7.80 18.37 -9.62
N PRO A 223 -7.75 18.80 -8.35
CA PRO A 223 -8.19 20.16 -8.01
C PRO A 223 -7.30 21.23 -8.66
N ILE A 224 -6.09 20.83 -9.08
CA ILE A 224 -5.16 21.70 -9.83
C ILE A 224 -5.27 21.40 -11.33
N LEU A 225 -5.80 22.34 -12.07
CA LEU A 225 -6.11 22.16 -13.51
C LEU A 225 -4.87 22.13 -14.40
N SER A 226 -4.01 23.14 -14.35
CA SER A 226 -2.77 23.19 -15.13
C SER A 226 -1.85 24.31 -14.66
N LEU A 227 -0.74 23.96 -14.05
CA LEU A 227 0.29 24.95 -13.68
C LEU A 227 0.97 25.56 -14.92
N LYS A 228 1.07 24.82 -16.03
CA LYS A 228 1.66 25.31 -17.28
C LYS A 228 0.81 26.38 -17.95
N GLU A 229 -0.49 26.32 -17.78
CA GLU A 229 -1.45 27.28 -18.35
C GLU A 229 -1.85 28.38 -17.36
N GLY A 230 -1.23 28.39 -16.17
CA GLY A 230 -1.53 29.35 -15.13
C GLY A 230 -2.90 29.19 -14.48
N LYS A 231 -3.50 27.99 -14.62
CA LYS A 231 -4.79 27.64 -14.01
C LYS A 231 -4.56 26.74 -12.80
N ILE A 232 -4.95 27.21 -11.61
CA ILE A 232 -4.82 26.46 -10.36
C ILE A 232 -6.10 25.66 -10.09
N SER A 233 -7.26 26.31 -10.22
CA SER A 233 -8.55 25.69 -9.93
C SER A 233 -9.67 26.26 -10.79
N HIS A 234 -10.86 25.68 -10.69
CA HIS A 234 -12.08 26.23 -11.27
C HIS A 234 -12.52 27.54 -10.61
N TYR A 235 -11.94 27.86 -9.44
CA TYR A 235 -12.26 29.04 -8.64
C TYR A 235 -11.27 30.20 -8.83
N ASP A 236 -10.34 30.11 -9.79
CA ASP A 236 -9.30 31.12 -9.99
C ASP A 236 -9.82 32.54 -10.15
N ASP A 237 -10.95 32.71 -10.86
CA ASP A 237 -11.55 34.02 -11.06
C ASP A 237 -12.14 34.60 -9.75
N LEU A 238 -12.65 33.75 -8.88
CA LEU A 238 -13.09 34.14 -7.53
C LEU A 238 -11.89 34.53 -6.67
N PHE A 239 -10.83 33.74 -6.68
CA PHE A 239 -9.61 34.06 -5.93
C PHE A 239 -8.97 35.35 -6.42
N LYS A 240 -8.91 35.61 -7.72
CA LYS A 240 -8.42 36.87 -8.28
C LYS A 240 -9.26 38.06 -7.82
N LYS A 241 -10.59 37.93 -7.87
CA LYS A 241 -11.52 38.99 -7.46
C LYS A 241 -11.31 39.34 -5.97
N TYR A 242 -11.42 38.37 -5.08
CA TYR A 242 -11.38 38.62 -3.62
C TYR A 242 -9.96 38.93 -3.12
N ALA A 243 -8.91 38.39 -3.76
CA ALA A 243 -7.54 38.77 -3.43
C ALA A 243 -7.25 40.25 -3.73
N GLN A 244 -7.83 40.79 -4.79
CA GLN A 244 -7.75 42.21 -5.11
C GLN A 244 -8.34 43.10 -4.02
N GLU A 245 -9.47 42.70 -3.40
CA GLU A 245 -10.15 43.45 -2.35
C GLU A 245 -9.30 43.55 -1.08
N ILE A 246 -8.48 42.52 -0.79
CA ILE A 246 -7.65 42.46 0.42
C ILE A 246 -6.17 42.73 0.17
N GLY A 247 -5.79 43.05 -1.08
CA GLY A 247 -4.40 43.36 -1.46
C GLY A 247 -3.44 42.16 -1.42
N TRP A 248 -3.94 40.93 -1.60
CA TRP A 248 -3.14 39.71 -1.58
C TRP A 248 -2.86 39.19 -3.00
N ASP A 249 -1.79 38.39 -3.14
CA ASP A 249 -1.62 37.59 -4.36
C ASP A 249 -2.72 36.47 -4.36
N TRP A 250 -3.47 36.42 -5.43
CA TRP A 250 -4.58 35.46 -5.57
C TRP A 250 -4.12 33.98 -5.45
N ARG A 251 -2.84 33.72 -5.78
CA ARG A 251 -2.24 32.37 -5.64
C ARG A 251 -2.04 31.98 -4.19
N MET A 252 -1.77 32.95 -3.31
CA MET A 252 -1.72 32.72 -1.86
C MET A 252 -3.09 32.35 -1.34
N LEU A 253 -4.13 33.05 -1.79
CA LEU A 253 -5.52 32.73 -1.41
C LEU A 253 -5.94 31.36 -1.92
N ALA A 254 -5.60 31.02 -3.17
CA ALA A 254 -5.82 29.70 -3.73
C ALA A 254 -5.06 28.61 -2.98
N SER A 255 -3.79 28.85 -2.60
CA SER A 255 -2.99 27.92 -1.81
C SER A 255 -3.59 27.67 -0.43
N LEU A 256 -4.08 28.71 0.23
CA LEU A 256 -4.76 28.58 1.52
C LEU A 256 -6.03 27.73 1.39
N ALA A 257 -6.89 28.04 0.42
CA ALA A 257 -8.10 27.27 0.15
C ALA A 257 -7.80 25.80 -0.21
N TYR A 258 -6.74 25.56 -0.96
CA TYR A 258 -6.27 24.21 -1.27
C TYR A 258 -5.84 23.45 -0.01
N THR A 259 -5.10 24.12 0.89
CA THR A 259 -4.62 23.51 2.15
C THR A 259 -5.77 23.17 3.08
N GLU A 260 -6.80 24.02 3.14
CA GLU A 260 -7.93 23.85 4.06
C GLU A 260 -8.97 22.86 3.54
N SER A 261 -9.29 22.87 2.26
CA SER A 261 -10.40 22.11 1.69
C SER A 261 -10.06 21.26 0.48
N ASN A 262 -8.81 21.34 -0.04
CA ASN A 262 -8.44 20.73 -1.32
C ASN A 262 -9.37 21.15 -2.48
N PHE A 263 -9.92 22.37 -2.40
CA PHE A 263 -10.98 22.91 -3.26
C PHE A 263 -12.29 22.09 -3.25
N ASP A 264 -12.50 21.24 -2.26
CA ASP A 264 -13.74 20.51 -2.06
C ASP A 264 -14.80 21.46 -1.42
N THR A 265 -16.01 21.47 -2.00
CA THR A 265 -17.16 22.29 -1.52
C THR A 265 -18.24 21.40 -0.94
#